data_f548ee035b7047c5a0743b92e26092e2
#
_entry.id   f548ee035b7047c5a0743b92e26092e2
#
_cell.length_a   1.000
_cell.length_b   1.000
_cell.length_c   1.000
_cell.angle_alpha   90.00
_cell.angle_beta   90.00
_cell.angle_gamma   90.00
#
_symmetry.space_group_name_H-M   'P 1'
#
loop_
_entity.id
_entity.type
_entity.pdbx_description
1 polymer ?
#
loop_
_entity_poly.entity_id
_entity_poly.type
_entity_poly.pdbx_seq_one_letter_code
_entity_poly.pdbx_strand_id
1 'polypeptide(L)'
;IGDAFNHWDDIEVFFKGRSVRSTGHGFCGIGRKRLLNILQDRCLTVGVELVFETDVADDQALAAQYHADLVIASDGLNSRIRTRYASVYQPDIDLRQCRFVWLGTKKKFDAFTFAFEQTEHGWFQAHAYQFDADTSTFIVETPEAVWKAHGLDAMEQPEAIAFCEKLFAKYLDGNALISNATHLRGSANWIRFPRVICNTWVHREAVGGKQVPIVLMGDAAHTAHFSIGSGTKLALEDAIDLANEFATGLPIDEVLQHYEARRSVEVLKIQNAARNSTEWFENVARYTGMPIEQFTYSLLTRSQRISHENLRLRDAAWLEGYEAWLAAARPAAGPPQGGAAPSGGSATGEAVKHGGSSLAIPPMLTPFTLKGLTLKNRIVVSPMATYSAVEGVPQDFHLVHLGARALGGAALVMVEMTSPTPEGRITPGCPGLWNEEQQSAFARIVNFVHGSSTAKIGLQLGHSGPKGSTRVGWEGTDEPLETGNWPLLAASPIAYGAQNQAPAAMTRADMDRVTAAFVDSARRAVACGF
;
A
#
# COMPACT_ATOMS: atom_id res chain seq x y z
N ILE A 1 2.72 -28.52 -16.93
CA ILE A 1 2.23 -27.90 -15.69
C ILE A 1 1.00 -27.05 -15.98
N GLY A 2 1.00 -26.20 -17.03
CA GLY A 2 -0.11 -25.29 -17.36
C GLY A 2 -1.48 -25.98 -17.42
N ASP A 3 -1.58 -27.13 -18.07
CA ASP A 3 -2.82 -27.91 -18.22
C ASP A 3 -3.37 -28.48 -16.89
N ALA A 4 -2.57 -28.43 -15.83
CA ALA A 4 -2.96 -28.94 -14.51
C ALA A 4 -3.68 -27.87 -13.65
N PHE A 5 -3.68 -26.61 -14.08
CA PHE A 5 -4.32 -25.50 -13.37
C PHE A 5 -5.77 -25.33 -13.82
N ASN A 6 -6.62 -24.94 -12.88
CA ASN A 6 -7.90 -24.34 -13.20
C ASN A 6 -7.68 -22.84 -13.51
N HIS A 7 -8.34 -22.34 -14.55
CA HIS A 7 -8.23 -20.96 -15.01
C HIS A 7 -9.58 -20.26 -14.92
N TRP A 8 -9.57 -18.98 -14.53
CA TRP A 8 -10.73 -18.10 -14.58
C TRP A 8 -10.27 -16.65 -14.73
N ASP A 9 -11.12 -15.84 -15.34
CA ASP A 9 -10.80 -14.44 -15.66
C ASP A 9 -11.56 -13.44 -14.81
N ASP A 10 -12.59 -13.89 -14.11
CA ASP A 10 -13.55 -13.03 -13.45
C ASP A 10 -13.25 -12.85 -11.97
N ILE A 11 -13.57 -11.65 -11.48
CA ILE A 11 -13.76 -11.34 -10.07
C ILE A 11 -15.24 -11.03 -9.84
N GLU A 12 -15.84 -11.64 -8.82
CA GLU A 12 -17.18 -11.32 -8.37
C GLU A 12 -17.18 -10.81 -6.94
N VAL A 13 -17.83 -9.66 -6.74
CA VAL A 13 -17.87 -8.97 -5.43
C VAL A 13 -19.30 -8.90 -4.94
N PHE A 14 -19.58 -9.55 -3.82
CA PHE A 14 -20.87 -9.48 -3.12
C PHE A 14 -20.78 -8.51 -1.95
N PHE A 15 -21.64 -7.52 -1.96
CA PHE A 15 -21.66 -6.48 -0.95
C PHE A 15 -23.07 -5.92 -0.74
N LYS A 16 -23.58 -5.93 0.50
CA LYS A 16 -24.91 -5.41 0.87
C LYS A 16 -26.04 -5.95 -0.01
N GLY A 17 -26.05 -7.25 -0.27
CA GLY A 17 -27.10 -7.94 -1.03
C GLY A 17 -27.08 -7.72 -2.54
N ARG A 18 -26.07 -7.06 -3.07
CA ARG A 18 -25.83 -6.89 -4.53
C ARG A 18 -24.54 -7.57 -4.92
N SER A 19 -24.37 -7.88 -6.19
CA SER A 19 -23.08 -8.32 -6.75
C SER A 19 -22.65 -7.47 -7.94
N VAL A 20 -21.34 -7.42 -8.15
CA VAL A 20 -20.69 -6.80 -9.31
C VAL A 20 -19.60 -7.74 -9.78
N ARG A 21 -19.57 -8.00 -11.10
CA ARG A 21 -18.59 -8.87 -11.74
C ARG A 21 -17.73 -8.06 -12.73
N SER A 22 -16.43 -8.32 -12.72
CA SER A 22 -15.45 -7.75 -13.64
C SER A 22 -14.58 -8.88 -14.20
N THR A 23 -14.19 -8.77 -15.46
CA THR A 23 -13.48 -9.83 -16.21
C THR A 23 -12.02 -9.43 -16.55
N GLY A 24 -11.28 -10.30 -17.24
CA GLY A 24 -9.94 -10.03 -17.77
C GLY A 24 -8.83 -10.00 -16.72
N HIS A 25 -9.06 -10.56 -15.52
CA HIS A 25 -8.07 -10.52 -14.43
C HIS A 25 -7.00 -11.64 -14.53
N GLY A 26 -7.32 -12.76 -15.17
CA GLY A 26 -6.38 -13.84 -15.47
C GLY A 26 -5.85 -14.54 -14.21
N PHE A 27 -6.65 -15.42 -13.62
CA PHE A 27 -6.25 -16.23 -12.47
C PHE A 27 -6.04 -17.68 -12.84
N CYS A 28 -5.18 -18.35 -12.07
CA CYS A 28 -5.07 -19.80 -12.11
C CYS A 28 -4.91 -20.37 -10.69
N GLY A 29 -5.44 -21.54 -10.46
CA GLY A 29 -5.37 -22.26 -9.20
C GLY A 29 -5.07 -23.73 -9.40
N ILE A 30 -4.33 -24.30 -8.46
CA ILE A 30 -4.00 -25.73 -8.41
C ILE A 30 -3.98 -26.22 -6.97
N GLY A 31 -4.45 -27.43 -6.73
CA GLY A 31 -4.30 -28.06 -5.44
C GLY A 31 -2.83 -28.26 -5.07
N ARG A 32 -2.43 -27.85 -3.86
CA ARG A 32 -1.03 -27.91 -3.40
C ARG A 32 -0.42 -29.31 -3.56
N LYS A 33 -1.15 -30.35 -3.19
CA LYS A 33 -0.69 -31.74 -3.31
C LYS A 33 -0.41 -32.12 -4.77
N ARG A 34 -1.27 -31.70 -5.70
CA ARG A 34 -1.08 -31.95 -7.13
C ARG A 34 0.17 -31.26 -7.67
N LEU A 35 0.37 -29.99 -7.31
CA LEU A 35 1.59 -29.25 -7.69
C LEU A 35 2.85 -29.94 -7.15
N LEU A 36 2.86 -30.33 -5.87
CA LEU A 36 3.99 -31.03 -5.27
C LEU A 36 4.28 -32.34 -5.98
N ASN A 37 3.27 -33.18 -6.29
CA ASN A 37 3.48 -34.44 -7.01
C ASN A 37 4.13 -34.21 -8.38
N ILE A 38 3.66 -33.21 -9.15
CA ILE A 38 4.23 -32.86 -10.46
C ILE A 38 5.71 -32.48 -10.33
N LEU A 39 6.06 -31.69 -9.31
CA LEU A 39 7.44 -31.26 -9.09
C LEU A 39 8.32 -32.42 -8.60
N GLN A 40 7.82 -33.26 -7.70
CA GLN A 40 8.52 -34.46 -7.20
C GLN A 40 8.79 -35.46 -8.32
N ASP A 41 7.81 -35.75 -9.15
CA ASP A 41 7.99 -36.63 -10.32
C ASP A 41 9.07 -36.11 -11.27
N ARG A 42 9.09 -34.78 -11.45
CA ARG A 42 10.13 -34.13 -12.26
C ARG A 42 11.51 -34.24 -11.60
N CYS A 43 11.62 -34.02 -10.29
CA CYS A 43 12.86 -34.16 -9.53
C CYS A 43 13.44 -35.60 -9.71
N LEU A 44 12.62 -36.62 -9.53
CA LEU A 44 13.04 -38.00 -9.73
C LEU A 44 13.52 -38.24 -11.18
N THR A 45 12.80 -37.71 -12.17
CA THR A 45 13.16 -37.87 -13.58
C THR A 45 14.53 -37.27 -13.93
N VAL A 46 14.92 -36.21 -13.25
CA VAL A 46 16.22 -35.52 -13.49
C VAL A 46 17.32 -35.95 -12.52
N GLY A 47 17.06 -36.97 -11.70
CA GLY A 47 18.07 -37.58 -10.80
C GLY A 47 18.26 -36.85 -9.48
N VAL A 48 17.31 -36.01 -9.05
CA VAL A 48 17.33 -35.39 -7.71
C VAL A 48 16.90 -36.46 -6.68
N GLU A 49 17.72 -36.65 -5.66
CA GLU A 49 17.39 -37.48 -4.51
C GLU A 49 16.35 -36.81 -3.63
N LEU A 50 15.23 -37.48 -3.36
CA LEU A 50 14.17 -37.00 -2.47
C LEU A 50 14.17 -37.82 -1.18
N VAL A 51 14.44 -37.17 -0.06
CA VAL A 51 14.42 -37.80 1.27
C VAL A 51 13.20 -37.31 2.03
N PHE A 52 12.22 -38.20 2.22
CA PHE A 52 10.96 -37.90 2.91
C PHE A 52 11.02 -38.25 4.40
N GLU A 53 10.04 -37.80 5.17
CA GLU A 53 9.88 -38.10 6.60
C GLU A 53 11.16 -37.81 7.43
N THR A 54 11.94 -36.83 6.98
CA THR A 54 13.20 -36.43 7.59
C THR A 54 13.13 -35.01 8.12
N ASP A 55 13.23 -34.88 9.44
CA ASP A 55 13.29 -33.57 10.10
C ASP A 55 14.76 -33.13 10.21
N VAL A 56 15.08 -31.97 9.60
CA VAL A 56 16.42 -31.40 9.64
C VAL A 56 16.54 -30.50 10.88
N ALA A 57 17.05 -31.08 11.97
CA ALA A 57 17.30 -30.34 13.20
C ALA A 57 18.64 -29.57 13.18
N ASP A 58 19.62 -30.05 12.39
CA ASP A 58 20.96 -29.48 12.28
C ASP A 58 21.40 -29.42 10.81
N ASP A 59 21.40 -28.19 10.29
CA ASP A 59 21.81 -27.90 8.91
C ASP A 59 23.30 -28.09 8.69
N GLN A 60 24.17 -27.86 9.69
CA GLN A 60 25.61 -28.07 9.60
C GLN A 60 25.95 -29.55 9.52
N ALA A 61 25.33 -30.36 10.37
CA ALA A 61 25.51 -31.83 10.35
C ALA A 61 25.05 -32.41 9.00
N LEU A 62 23.90 -31.92 8.48
CA LEU A 62 23.40 -32.32 7.17
C LEU A 62 24.36 -31.91 6.05
N ALA A 63 24.82 -30.67 6.05
CA ALA A 63 25.77 -30.17 5.05
C ALA A 63 27.08 -30.95 5.07
N ALA A 64 27.57 -31.36 6.25
CA ALA A 64 28.76 -32.19 6.39
C ALA A 64 28.52 -33.61 5.85
N GLN A 65 27.37 -34.22 6.17
CA GLN A 65 26.98 -35.55 5.72
C GLN A 65 26.94 -35.67 4.20
N TYR A 66 26.39 -34.67 3.53
CA TYR A 66 26.25 -34.63 2.08
C TYR A 66 27.41 -33.96 1.35
N HIS A 67 28.46 -33.52 2.08
CA HIS A 67 29.57 -32.71 1.51
C HIS A 67 29.08 -31.54 0.68
N ALA A 68 28.02 -30.87 1.17
CA ALA A 68 27.31 -29.83 0.42
C ALA A 68 28.20 -28.64 0.09
N ASP A 69 28.06 -28.14 -1.14
CA ASP A 69 28.67 -26.89 -1.60
C ASP A 69 27.78 -25.68 -1.34
N LEU A 70 26.47 -25.93 -1.15
CA LEU A 70 25.44 -24.94 -0.91
C LEU A 70 24.29 -25.60 -0.12
N VAL A 71 23.72 -24.88 0.83
CA VAL A 71 22.45 -25.23 1.47
C VAL A 71 21.38 -24.21 1.04
N ILE A 72 20.27 -24.68 0.50
CA ILE A 72 19.10 -23.85 0.17
C ILE A 72 18.04 -24.11 1.23
N ALA A 73 17.80 -23.11 2.08
CA ALA A 73 16.79 -23.18 3.12
C ALA A 73 15.44 -22.67 2.60
N SER A 74 14.56 -23.61 2.23
CA SER A 74 13.17 -23.37 1.83
C SER A 74 12.18 -24.00 2.82
N ASP A 75 12.52 -23.96 4.11
CA ASP A 75 11.81 -24.60 5.22
C ASP A 75 10.57 -23.80 5.69
N GLY A 76 10.16 -22.82 4.89
CA GLY A 76 8.86 -22.15 4.96
C GLY A 76 8.77 -21.06 6.04
N LEU A 77 7.53 -20.67 6.33
CA LEU A 77 7.20 -19.57 7.22
C LEU A 77 7.87 -19.66 8.60
N ASN A 78 7.89 -20.85 9.19
CA ASN A 78 8.47 -21.10 10.51
C ASN A 78 9.94 -21.56 10.42
N SER A 79 10.68 -21.06 9.46
CA SER A 79 12.06 -21.43 9.19
C SER A 79 12.92 -21.51 10.44
N ARG A 80 13.45 -22.69 10.70
CA ARG A 80 14.43 -22.93 11.79
C ARG A 80 15.78 -22.33 11.43
N ILE A 81 16.17 -22.39 10.17
CA ILE A 81 17.43 -21.86 9.67
C ILE A 81 17.44 -20.32 9.80
N ARG A 82 16.37 -19.66 9.35
CA ARG A 82 16.23 -18.21 9.57
C ARG A 82 16.32 -17.84 11.06
N THR A 83 15.67 -18.60 11.93
CA THR A 83 15.69 -18.35 13.37
C THR A 83 17.05 -18.61 13.98
N ARG A 84 17.74 -19.68 13.58
CA ARG A 84 19.08 -20.02 14.05
C ARG A 84 20.11 -18.93 13.75
N TYR A 85 20.05 -18.38 12.54
CA TYR A 85 20.97 -17.32 12.09
C TYR A 85 20.32 -15.94 12.04
N ALA A 86 19.39 -15.66 12.96
CA ALA A 86 18.63 -14.40 12.99
C ALA A 86 19.53 -13.15 13.11
N SER A 87 20.69 -13.26 13.76
CA SER A 87 21.65 -12.16 13.86
C SER A 87 22.26 -11.76 12.51
N VAL A 88 22.31 -12.68 11.53
CA VAL A 88 22.78 -12.45 10.17
C VAL A 88 21.64 -12.02 9.27
N TYR A 89 20.59 -12.84 9.19
CA TYR A 89 19.45 -12.58 8.30
C TYR A 89 18.60 -11.37 8.72
N GLN A 90 18.65 -10.98 10.00
CA GLN A 90 17.92 -9.85 10.59
C GLN A 90 16.44 -9.80 10.14
N PRO A 91 15.66 -10.85 10.45
CA PRO A 91 14.28 -10.92 10.01
C PRO A 91 13.42 -9.87 10.72
N ASP A 92 12.67 -9.10 9.93
CA ASP A 92 11.55 -8.29 10.38
C ASP A 92 10.25 -9.08 10.18
N ILE A 93 9.59 -9.42 11.28
CA ILE A 93 8.35 -10.21 11.28
C ILE A 93 7.22 -9.37 11.87
N ASP A 94 6.27 -8.99 11.01
CA ASP A 94 5.09 -8.21 11.37
C ASP A 94 3.82 -9.06 11.28
N LEU A 95 3.11 -9.22 12.42
CA LEU A 95 1.85 -9.93 12.47
C LEU A 95 0.69 -9.02 12.07
N ARG A 96 0.04 -9.34 10.95
CA ARG A 96 -1.09 -8.55 10.43
C ARG A 96 -2.29 -8.60 11.38
N GLN A 97 -3.19 -7.60 11.25
CA GLN A 97 -4.23 -7.35 12.26
C GLN A 97 -5.44 -8.26 12.12
N CYS A 98 -5.77 -8.70 10.91
CA CYS A 98 -6.88 -9.61 10.71
C CYS A 98 -6.56 -11.04 11.18
N ARG A 99 -7.59 -11.72 11.68
CA ARG A 99 -7.64 -13.17 11.86
C ARG A 99 -8.26 -13.79 10.63
N PHE A 100 -7.72 -14.91 10.18
CA PHE A 100 -8.30 -15.66 9.09
C PHE A 100 -8.29 -17.15 9.36
N VAL A 101 -9.27 -17.85 8.76
CA VAL A 101 -9.34 -19.31 8.74
C VAL A 101 -9.40 -19.78 7.29
N TRP A 102 -8.61 -20.79 6.96
CA TRP A 102 -8.54 -21.37 5.63
C TRP A 102 -9.40 -22.61 5.56
N LEU A 103 -10.52 -22.53 4.85
CA LEU A 103 -11.49 -23.61 4.68
C LEU A 103 -11.61 -24.01 3.21
N GLY A 104 -12.28 -25.10 2.96
CA GLY A 104 -12.68 -25.56 1.65
C GLY A 104 -14.19 -25.77 1.58
N THR A 105 -14.72 -25.96 0.37
CA THR A 105 -16.12 -26.33 0.14
C THR A 105 -16.29 -27.06 -1.19
N LYS A 106 -17.36 -27.86 -1.32
CA LYS A 106 -17.75 -28.48 -2.60
C LYS A 106 -18.53 -27.53 -3.51
N LYS A 107 -18.91 -26.34 -3.02
CA LYS A 107 -19.44 -25.27 -3.87
C LYS A 107 -18.37 -24.86 -4.89
N LYS A 108 -18.73 -24.90 -6.17
CA LYS A 108 -17.87 -24.44 -7.26
C LYS A 108 -18.09 -22.96 -7.52
N PHE A 109 -17.04 -22.18 -7.39
CA PHE A 109 -17.04 -20.76 -7.75
C PHE A 109 -16.41 -20.61 -9.15
N ASP A 110 -17.11 -19.96 -10.05
CA ASP A 110 -16.69 -19.72 -11.43
C ASP A 110 -15.91 -18.39 -11.60
N ALA A 111 -15.74 -17.67 -10.52
CA ALA A 111 -14.99 -16.42 -10.43
C ALA A 111 -14.18 -16.37 -9.12
N PHE A 112 -13.16 -15.54 -9.06
CA PHE A 112 -12.57 -15.19 -7.77
C PHE A 112 -13.59 -14.33 -7.00
N THR A 113 -14.19 -14.93 -6.00
CA THR A 113 -15.34 -14.36 -5.29
C THR A 113 -14.91 -13.70 -3.99
N PHE A 114 -15.30 -12.45 -3.83
CA PHE A 114 -15.23 -11.72 -2.56
C PHE A 114 -16.64 -11.52 -2.01
N ALA A 115 -16.91 -11.99 -0.81
CA ALA A 115 -18.19 -11.79 -0.13
C ALA A 115 -17.99 -11.04 1.19
N PHE A 116 -18.75 -9.99 1.40
CA PHE A 116 -18.67 -9.14 2.59
C PHE A 116 -19.98 -9.19 3.37
N GLU A 117 -19.90 -9.63 4.63
CA GLU A 117 -21.05 -9.75 5.52
C GLU A 117 -20.90 -8.89 6.76
N GLN A 118 -21.95 -8.13 7.03
CA GLN A 118 -22.03 -7.30 8.23
C GLN A 118 -22.66 -8.08 9.37
N THR A 119 -22.04 -8.00 10.54
CA THR A 119 -22.59 -8.49 11.81
C THR A 119 -22.79 -7.32 12.76
N GLU A 120 -23.37 -7.58 13.92
CA GLU A 120 -23.54 -6.58 14.99
C GLU A 120 -22.22 -6.02 15.52
N HIS A 121 -21.11 -6.78 15.40
CA HIS A 121 -19.79 -6.36 15.89
C HIS A 121 -18.85 -5.87 14.80
N GLY A 122 -19.22 -5.98 13.51
CA GLY A 122 -18.39 -5.54 12.39
C GLY A 122 -18.48 -6.43 11.16
N TRP A 123 -17.45 -6.40 10.34
CA TRP A 123 -17.47 -7.02 9.02
C TRP A 123 -16.60 -8.26 8.95
N PHE A 124 -17.12 -9.28 8.27
CA PHE A 124 -16.38 -10.44 7.81
C PHE A 124 -16.26 -10.39 6.28
N GLN A 125 -15.15 -10.87 5.77
CA GLN A 125 -14.94 -11.05 4.35
C GLN A 125 -14.56 -12.51 4.04
N ALA A 126 -15.08 -13.03 2.92
CA ALA A 126 -14.70 -14.32 2.39
C ALA A 126 -14.00 -14.15 1.04
N HIS A 127 -12.95 -14.94 0.82
CA HIS A 127 -12.23 -15.06 -0.44
C HIS A 127 -12.42 -16.49 -0.93
N ALA A 128 -13.11 -16.67 -2.04
CA ALA A 128 -13.42 -18.00 -2.56
C ALA A 128 -13.01 -18.15 -4.03
N TYR A 129 -12.45 -19.31 -4.37
CA TYR A 129 -12.09 -19.66 -5.74
C TYR A 129 -11.91 -21.18 -5.87
N GLN A 130 -12.22 -21.70 -7.04
CA GLN A 130 -12.06 -23.11 -7.35
C GLN A 130 -10.58 -23.43 -7.62
N PHE A 131 -10.03 -24.46 -7.01
CA PHE A 131 -8.64 -24.88 -7.24
C PHE A 131 -8.49 -26.29 -7.84
N ASP A 132 -9.56 -27.08 -7.82
CA ASP A 132 -9.64 -28.35 -8.54
C ASP A 132 -11.05 -28.62 -9.09
N ALA A 133 -11.25 -29.78 -9.70
CA ALA A 133 -12.52 -30.12 -10.33
C ALA A 133 -13.71 -30.13 -9.36
N ASP A 134 -13.47 -30.40 -8.07
CA ASP A 134 -14.51 -30.69 -7.10
C ASP A 134 -14.50 -29.81 -5.86
N THR A 135 -13.48 -28.96 -5.70
CA THR A 135 -13.27 -28.21 -4.45
C THR A 135 -12.88 -26.77 -4.71
N SER A 136 -13.45 -25.88 -3.91
CA SER A 136 -13.05 -24.48 -3.84
C SER A 136 -12.42 -24.16 -2.49
N THR A 137 -11.46 -23.27 -2.50
CA THR A 137 -10.98 -22.58 -1.30
C THR A 137 -12.05 -21.61 -0.82
N PHE A 138 -12.19 -21.50 0.51
CA PHE A 138 -13.05 -20.52 1.17
C PHE A 138 -12.34 -19.97 2.40
N ILE A 139 -11.67 -18.83 2.25
CA ILE A 139 -10.95 -18.18 3.35
C ILE A 139 -11.88 -17.16 3.98
N VAL A 140 -12.10 -17.23 5.28
CA VAL A 140 -12.84 -16.23 6.04
C VAL A 140 -11.85 -15.39 6.82
N GLU A 141 -11.98 -14.07 6.71
CA GLU A 141 -11.09 -13.10 7.33
C GLU A 141 -11.90 -11.99 8.02
N THR A 142 -11.42 -11.51 9.18
CA THR A 142 -12.04 -10.43 9.94
C THR A 142 -11.03 -9.73 10.85
N PRO A 143 -11.20 -8.44 11.19
CA PRO A 143 -10.39 -7.79 12.22
C PRO A 143 -10.44 -8.51 13.57
N GLU A 144 -9.30 -8.58 14.27
CA GLU A 144 -9.20 -9.31 15.55
C GLU A 144 -10.22 -8.85 16.59
N ALA A 145 -10.56 -7.57 16.62
CA ALA A 145 -11.58 -7.04 17.54
C ALA A 145 -12.98 -7.63 17.26
N VAL A 146 -13.35 -7.79 15.98
CA VAL A 146 -14.62 -8.38 15.55
C VAL A 146 -14.63 -9.88 15.86
N TRP A 147 -13.52 -10.58 15.59
CA TRP A 147 -13.33 -11.99 15.90
C TRP A 147 -13.53 -12.29 17.40
N LYS A 148 -12.92 -11.48 18.29
CA LYS A 148 -13.09 -11.60 19.75
C LYS A 148 -14.51 -11.26 20.21
N ALA A 149 -15.12 -10.22 19.64
CA ALA A 149 -16.48 -9.81 20.01
C ALA A 149 -17.54 -10.89 19.72
N HIS A 150 -17.27 -11.78 18.74
CA HIS A 150 -18.07 -12.96 18.46
C HIS A 150 -17.70 -14.19 19.30
N GLY A 151 -16.70 -14.10 20.19
CA GLY A 151 -16.26 -15.21 21.03
C GLY A 151 -15.55 -16.33 20.24
N LEU A 152 -15.11 -16.05 18.99
CA LEU A 152 -14.44 -17.05 18.15
C LEU A 152 -13.07 -17.48 18.71
N ASP A 153 -12.49 -16.74 19.63
CA ASP A 153 -11.28 -17.06 20.37
C ASP A 153 -11.48 -18.19 21.40
N ALA A 154 -12.72 -18.39 21.85
CA ALA A 154 -13.08 -19.43 22.80
C ALA A 154 -13.83 -20.61 22.16
N MET A 155 -14.22 -20.51 20.88
CA MET A 155 -14.96 -21.57 20.18
C MET A 155 -14.04 -22.72 19.76
N GLU A 156 -14.57 -23.93 19.88
CA GLU A 156 -13.93 -25.09 19.25
C GLU A 156 -14.09 -25.05 17.72
N GLN A 157 -13.20 -25.77 17.01
CA GLN A 157 -13.19 -25.76 15.55
C GLN A 157 -14.54 -26.04 14.87
N PRO A 158 -15.33 -27.05 15.26
CA PRO A 158 -16.63 -27.31 14.63
C PRO A 158 -17.62 -26.16 14.80
N GLU A 159 -17.62 -25.52 15.96
CA GLU A 159 -18.50 -24.38 16.28
C GLU A 159 -18.12 -23.14 15.45
N ALA A 160 -16.82 -22.86 15.35
CA ALA A 160 -16.29 -21.76 14.53
C ALA A 160 -16.57 -21.96 13.03
N ILE A 161 -16.49 -23.20 12.52
CA ILE A 161 -16.86 -23.53 11.14
C ILE A 161 -18.36 -23.34 10.94
N ALA A 162 -19.21 -23.84 11.85
CA ALA A 162 -20.66 -23.68 11.78
C ALA A 162 -21.07 -22.19 11.82
N PHE A 163 -20.38 -21.36 12.60
CA PHE A 163 -20.55 -19.91 12.56
C PHE A 163 -20.28 -19.34 11.17
N CYS A 164 -19.15 -19.71 10.53
CA CYS A 164 -18.83 -19.28 9.19
C CYS A 164 -19.84 -19.77 8.15
N GLU A 165 -20.29 -21.04 8.24
CA GLU A 165 -21.32 -21.60 7.35
C GLU A 165 -22.63 -20.82 7.45
N LYS A 166 -23.09 -20.52 8.67
CA LYS A 166 -24.29 -19.74 8.90
C LYS A 166 -24.16 -18.33 8.33
N LEU A 167 -23.03 -17.65 8.57
CA LEU A 167 -22.78 -16.28 8.13
C LEU A 167 -22.77 -16.17 6.60
N PHE A 168 -22.17 -17.16 5.91
CA PHE A 168 -21.99 -17.16 4.46
C PHE A 168 -22.93 -18.13 3.73
N ALA A 169 -23.98 -18.65 4.40
CA ALA A 169 -24.87 -19.69 3.86
C ALA A 169 -25.42 -19.38 2.45
N LYS A 170 -25.76 -18.12 2.18
CA LYS A 170 -26.32 -17.70 0.88
C LYS A 170 -25.34 -17.81 -0.30
N TYR A 171 -24.04 -18.00 -0.04
CA TYR A 171 -23.01 -18.17 -1.07
C TYR A 171 -22.57 -19.61 -1.24
N LEU A 172 -22.98 -20.50 -0.34
CA LEU A 172 -22.54 -21.89 -0.29
C LEU A 172 -23.49 -22.86 -0.99
N ASP A 173 -24.68 -22.44 -1.42
CA ASP A 173 -25.70 -23.27 -2.07
C ASP A 173 -25.95 -24.59 -1.32
N GLY A 174 -25.98 -24.53 0.02
CA GLY A 174 -26.18 -25.70 0.88
C GLY A 174 -24.97 -26.62 1.05
N ASN A 175 -23.82 -26.27 0.49
CA ASN A 175 -22.58 -27.01 0.70
C ASN A 175 -21.93 -26.65 2.04
N ALA A 176 -21.36 -27.65 2.71
CA ALA A 176 -20.63 -27.46 3.96
C ALA A 176 -19.26 -26.78 3.74
N LEU A 177 -18.75 -26.14 4.79
CA LEU A 177 -17.35 -25.72 4.89
C LEU A 177 -16.52 -26.85 5.51
N ILE A 178 -15.36 -27.11 4.94
CA ILE A 178 -14.47 -28.22 5.27
C ILE A 178 -13.13 -27.66 5.75
N SER A 179 -12.63 -28.12 6.88
CA SER A 179 -11.26 -27.85 7.32
C SER A 179 -10.33 -28.98 6.93
N ASN A 180 -9.18 -28.65 6.37
CA ASN A 180 -8.07 -29.59 6.17
C ASN A 180 -7.11 -29.63 7.39
N ALA A 181 -7.35 -28.80 8.40
CA ALA A 181 -6.53 -28.66 9.60
C ALA A 181 -7.17 -29.35 10.82
N THR A 182 -7.71 -30.57 10.62
CA THR A 182 -8.43 -31.34 11.67
C THR A 182 -7.54 -31.73 12.86
N HIS A 183 -6.23 -31.65 12.71
CA HIS A 183 -5.26 -31.88 13.79
C HIS A 183 -5.09 -30.68 14.74
N LEU A 184 -5.55 -29.48 14.33
CA LEU A 184 -5.56 -28.29 15.17
C LEU A 184 -6.81 -28.25 16.06
N ARG A 185 -6.68 -27.76 17.29
CA ARG A 185 -7.76 -27.67 18.27
C ARG A 185 -8.02 -26.21 18.66
N GLY A 186 -9.24 -25.93 19.08
CA GLY A 186 -9.69 -24.64 19.56
C GLY A 186 -9.48 -23.54 18.52
N SER A 187 -9.13 -22.35 18.98
CA SER A 187 -8.89 -21.16 18.14
C SER A 187 -7.63 -21.24 17.28
N ALA A 188 -6.85 -22.30 17.37
CA ALA A 188 -5.60 -22.46 16.61
C ALA A 188 -5.79 -22.47 15.08
N ASN A 189 -7.05 -22.64 14.61
CA ASN A 189 -7.39 -22.54 13.19
C ASN A 189 -7.43 -21.09 12.68
N TRP A 190 -7.70 -20.13 13.56
CA TRP A 190 -7.72 -18.72 13.25
C TRP A 190 -6.35 -18.14 13.51
N ILE A 191 -5.61 -17.86 12.43
CA ILE A 191 -4.26 -17.36 12.49
C ILE A 191 -4.18 -15.91 12.01
N ARG A 192 -3.13 -15.22 12.42
CA ARG A 192 -2.73 -13.92 11.86
C ARG A 192 -1.64 -14.16 10.82
N PHE A 193 -1.70 -13.43 9.72
CA PHE A 193 -0.68 -13.57 8.69
C PHE A 193 0.62 -12.88 9.13
N PRO A 194 1.74 -13.60 9.19
CA PRO A 194 3.04 -12.99 9.45
C PRO A 194 3.69 -12.53 8.13
N ARG A 195 3.98 -11.25 8.05
CA ARG A 195 4.85 -10.70 7.02
C ARG A 195 6.29 -10.88 7.44
N VAL A 196 7.07 -11.57 6.66
CA VAL A 196 8.51 -11.78 6.87
C VAL A 196 9.29 -11.01 5.82
N ILE A 197 10.30 -10.27 6.26
CA ILE A 197 11.33 -9.64 5.43
C ILE A 197 12.67 -9.95 6.09
N CYS A 198 13.62 -10.51 5.35
CA CYS A 198 15.00 -10.66 5.81
C CYS A 198 15.88 -9.59 5.17
N ASN A 199 16.76 -8.99 5.96
CA ASN A 199 17.65 -7.92 5.50
C ASN A 199 18.71 -8.46 4.52
N THR A 200 19.18 -9.69 4.76
CA THR A 200 19.99 -10.47 3.81
C THR A 200 19.45 -11.89 3.72
N TRP A 201 19.73 -12.59 2.62
CA TRP A 201 19.26 -13.95 2.38
C TRP A 201 20.40 -14.96 2.36
N VAL A 202 21.64 -14.51 2.40
CA VAL A 202 22.84 -15.35 2.30
C VAL A 202 23.63 -15.30 3.60
N HIS A 203 23.95 -16.46 4.14
CA HIS A 203 24.85 -16.68 5.27
C HIS A 203 25.96 -17.64 4.87
N ARG A 204 27.08 -17.63 5.58
CA ARG A 204 28.16 -18.60 5.43
C ARG A 204 28.48 -19.24 6.75
N GLU A 205 28.61 -20.55 6.73
CA GLU A 205 28.90 -21.34 7.90
C GLU A 205 30.12 -22.24 7.68
N ALA A 206 30.93 -22.41 8.70
CA ALA A 206 32.09 -23.28 8.65
C ALA A 206 31.67 -24.73 8.90
N VAL A 207 31.71 -25.57 7.86
CA VAL A 207 31.35 -26.97 7.91
C VAL A 207 32.52 -27.82 7.43
N GLY A 208 33.07 -28.69 8.27
CA GLY A 208 34.16 -29.59 7.88
C GLY A 208 35.44 -28.87 7.38
N GLY A 209 35.69 -27.64 7.87
CA GLY A 209 36.82 -26.82 7.41
C GLY A 209 36.59 -26.04 6.10
N LYS A 210 35.40 -26.09 5.54
CA LYS A 210 34.97 -25.38 4.34
C LYS A 210 33.90 -24.35 4.70
N GLN A 211 33.90 -23.20 4.05
CA GLN A 211 32.81 -22.21 4.15
C GLN A 211 31.67 -22.62 3.21
N VAL A 212 30.55 -23.05 3.79
CA VAL A 212 29.35 -23.47 3.04
C VAL A 212 28.33 -22.33 3.10
N PRO A 213 27.90 -21.76 1.95
CA PRO A 213 26.82 -20.79 1.92
C PRO A 213 25.49 -21.45 2.22
N ILE A 214 24.65 -20.72 2.97
CA ILE A 214 23.27 -21.07 3.31
C ILE A 214 22.40 -19.93 2.81
N VAL A 215 21.54 -20.20 1.82
CA VAL A 215 20.66 -19.21 1.21
C VAL A 215 19.21 -19.46 1.55
N LEU A 216 18.48 -18.41 2.00
CA LEU A 216 17.03 -18.49 2.22
C LEU A 216 16.29 -18.35 0.89
N MET A 217 15.14 -19.07 0.77
CA MET A 217 14.29 -19.05 -0.42
C MET A 217 12.81 -19.16 -0.03
N GLY A 218 11.93 -18.47 -0.78
CA GLY A 218 10.50 -18.51 -0.57
C GLY A 218 10.07 -18.01 0.81
N ASP A 219 9.09 -18.67 1.43
CA ASP A 219 8.55 -18.24 2.73
C ASP A 219 9.57 -18.24 3.88
N ALA A 220 10.72 -18.89 3.72
CA ALA A 220 11.81 -18.80 4.66
C ALA A 220 12.49 -17.42 4.61
N ALA A 221 12.60 -16.80 3.44
CA ALA A 221 13.19 -15.49 3.23
C ALA A 221 12.17 -14.35 3.34
N HIS A 222 10.98 -14.56 2.80
CA HIS A 222 9.96 -13.51 2.66
C HIS A 222 8.56 -14.10 2.49
N THR A 223 7.54 -13.38 2.96
CA THR A 223 6.14 -13.77 2.75
C THR A 223 5.34 -12.65 2.10
N ALA A 224 4.34 -13.01 1.31
CA ALA A 224 3.36 -12.07 0.76
C ALA A 224 1.95 -12.55 1.11
N HIS A 225 1.10 -11.62 1.59
CA HIS A 225 -0.26 -11.93 2.02
C HIS A 225 -1.07 -12.60 0.90
N PHE A 226 -1.88 -13.58 1.25
CA PHE A 226 -2.66 -14.41 0.30
C PHE A 226 -3.65 -13.59 -0.55
N SER A 227 -4.05 -12.40 -0.10
CA SER A 227 -5.02 -11.53 -0.80
C SER A 227 -4.60 -11.08 -2.21
N ILE A 228 -3.33 -11.29 -2.59
CA ILE A 228 -2.84 -11.03 -3.95
C ILE A 228 -2.39 -12.30 -4.69
N GLY A 229 -2.50 -13.48 -4.05
CA GLY A 229 -2.23 -14.77 -4.67
C GLY A 229 -0.80 -15.00 -5.14
N SER A 230 0.22 -14.38 -4.51
CA SER A 230 1.57 -14.37 -5.07
C SER A 230 2.61 -15.22 -4.32
N GLY A 231 2.30 -15.85 -3.18
CA GLY A 231 3.30 -16.56 -2.37
C GLY A 231 4.00 -17.69 -3.11
N THR A 232 3.25 -18.64 -3.65
CA THR A 232 3.81 -19.77 -4.43
C THR A 232 4.56 -19.29 -5.67
N LYS A 233 4.03 -18.27 -6.36
CA LYS A 233 4.69 -17.67 -7.53
C LYS A 233 6.07 -17.10 -7.16
N LEU A 234 6.18 -16.38 -6.06
CA LEU A 234 7.45 -15.80 -5.60
C LEU A 234 8.47 -16.89 -5.30
N ALA A 235 8.07 -17.96 -4.59
CA ALA A 235 8.98 -19.07 -4.29
C ALA A 235 9.48 -19.80 -5.56
N LEU A 236 8.63 -19.97 -6.56
CA LEU A 236 9.01 -20.55 -7.86
C LEU A 236 9.94 -19.61 -8.64
N GLU A 237 9.69 -18.32 -8.63
CA GLU A 237 10.56 -17.33 -9.25
C GLU A 237 11.93 -17.24 -8.59
N ASP A 238 12.01 -17.40 -7.27
CA ASP A 238 13.28 -17.48 -6.54
C ASP A 238 14.11 -18.68 -7.03
N ALA A 239 13.47 -19.85 -7.12
CA ALA A 239 14.14 -21.07 -7.57
C ALA A 239 14.62 -20.95 -9.04
N ILE A 240 13.80 -20.38 -9.91
CA ILE A 240 14.13 -20.16 -11.32
C ILE A 240 15.29 -19.17 -11.45
N ASP A 241 15.25 -18.06 -10.72
CA ASP A 241 16.28 -17.03 -10.77
C ASP A 241 17.62 -17.56 -10.28
N LEU A 242 17.64 -18.27 -9.14
CA LEU A 242 18.85 -18.89 -8.62
C LEU A 242 19.42 -19.92 -9.61
N ALA A 243 18.59 -20.77 -10.22
CA ALA A 243 19.01 -21.74 -11.22
C ALA A 243 19.59 -21.05 -12.47
N ASN A 244 19.01 -19.95 -12.93
CA ASN A 244 19.51 -19.17 -14.05
C ASN A 244 20.88 -18.53 -13.74
N GLU A 245 21.08 -18.05 -12.53
CA GLU A 245 22.39 -17.49 -12.11
C GLU A 245 23.46 -18.58 -12.09
N PHE A 246 23.15 -19.80 -11.61
CA PHE A 246 24.09 -20.92 -11.69
C PHE A 246 24.43 -21.30 -13.15
N ALA A 247 23.50 -21.17 -14.09
CA ALA A 247 23.74 -21.45 -15.49
C ALA A 247 24.72 -20.48 -16.17
N THR A 248 25.03 -19.35 -15.54
CA THR A 248 26.03 -18.39 -16.05
C THR A 248 27.48 -18.91 -15.92
N GLY A 249 27.72 -19.88 -15.04
CA GLY A 249 29.07 -20.39 -14.74
C GLY A 249 29.92 -19.48 -13.86
N LEU A 250 29.34 -18.44 -13.26
CA LEU A 250 30.03 -17.57 -12.32
C LEU A 250 30.38 -18.30 -11.01
N PRO A 251 31.37 -17.79 -10.25
CA PRO A 251 31.63 -18.29 -8.90
C PRO A 251 30.38 -18.20 -8.01
N ILE A 252 30.22 -19.18 -7.11
CA ILE A 252 29.03 -19.29 -6.26
C ILE A 252 28.72 -17.99 -5.47
N ASP A 253 29.74 -17.26 -5.08
CA ASP A 253 29.62 -16.01 -4.33
C ASP A 253 28.96 -14.91 -5.17
N GLU A 254 29.36 -14.80 -6.42
CA GLU A 254 28.76 -13.85 -7.37
C GLU A 254 27.33 -14.25 -7.74
N VAL A 255 27.08 -15.55 -7.95
CA VAL A 255 25.74 -16.11 -8.18
C VAL A 255 24.79 -15.71 -7.06
N LEU A 256 25.19 -15.95 -5.80
CA LEU A 256 24.34 -15.66 -4.65
C LEU A 256 24.13 -14.15 -4.43
N GLN A 257 25.15 -13.35 -4.69
CA GLN A 257 25.04 -11.89 -4.63
C GLN A 257 24.06 -11.35 -5.69
N HIS A 258 24.14 -11.84 -6.93
CA HIS A 258 23.24 -11.43 -8.01
C HIS A 258 21.80 -11.87 -7.72
N TYR A 259 21.62 -13.10 -7.26
CA TYR A 259 20.32 -13.63 -6.83
C TYR A 259 19.67 -12.75 -5.77
N GLU A 260 20.37 -12.49 -4.65
CA GLU A 260 19.86 -11.69 -3.55
C GLU A 260 19.53 -10.25 -4.01
N ALA A 261 20.46 -9.60 -4.73
CA ALA A 261 20.27 -8.22 -5.19
C ALA A 261 19.05 -8.05 -6.11
N ARG A 262 18.80 -9.03 -6.99
CA ARG A 262 17.66 -8.98 -7.91
C ARG A 262 16.35 -9.36 -7.23
N ARG A 263 16.35 -10.50 -6.56
CA ARG A 263 15.13 -11.06 -5.99
C ARG A 263 14.59 -10.23 -4.83
N SER A 264 15.46 -9.68 -3.98
CA SER A 264 15.02 -8.83 -2.87
C SER A 264 14.21 -7.61 -3.34
N VAL A 265 14.61 -6.99 -4.46
CA VAL A 265 13.88 -5.85 -5.06
C VAL A 265 12.53 -6.27 -5.64
N GLU A 266 12.49 -7.38 -6.39
CA GLU A 266 11.24 -7.86 -7.01
C GLU A 266 10.23 -8.33 -5.95
N VAL A 267 10.71 -9.02 -4.92
CA VAL A 267 9.89 -9.42 -3.79
C VAL A 267 9.34 -8.22 -3.02
N LEU A 268 10.18 -7.18 -2.79
CA LEU A 268 9.74 -5.97 -2.10
C LEU A 268 8.59 -5.26 -2.84
N LYS A 269 8.62 -5.22 -4.18
CA LYS A 269 7.52 -4.67 -5.00
C LYS A 269 6.21 -5.43 -4.74
N ILE A 270 6.27 -6.75 -4.69
CA ILE A 270 5.11 -7.60 -4.43
C ILE A 270 4.64 -7.46 -2.98
N GLN A 271 5.57 -7.41 -2.02
CA GLN A 271 5.23 -7.21 -0.60
C GLN A 271 4.56 -5.86 -0.36
N ASN A 272 4.99 -4.79 -1.04
CA ASN A 272 4.32 -3.49 -0.97
C ASN A 272 2.88 -3.56 -1.49
N ALA A 273 2.65 -4.23 -2.61
CA ALA A 273 1.31 -4.44 -3.14
C ALA A 273 0.44 -5.30 -2.21
N ALA A 274 1.03 -6.35 -1.62
CA ALA A 274 0.37 -7.19 -0.63
C ALA A 274 0.01 -6.41 0.63
N ARG A 275 0.90 -5.52 1.11
CA ARG A 275 0.65 -4.65 2.24
C ARG A 275 -0.55 -3.72 1.98
N ASN A 276 -0.57 -3.03 0.85
CA ASN A 276 -1.68 -2.16 0.47
C ASN A 276 -3.00 -2.94 0.44
N SER A 277 -3.00 -4.15 -0.15
CA SER A 277 -4.16 -5.03 -0.19
C SER A 277 -4.60 -5.45 1.21
N THR A 278 -3.68 -5.85 2.08
CA THR A 278 -3.96 -6.29 3.45
C THR A 278 -4.53 -5.14 4.29
N GLU A 279 -3.91 -3.95 4.22
CA GLU A 279 -4.39 -2.75 4.92
C GLU A 279 -5.81 -2.35 4.49
N TRP A 280 -6.16 -2.59 3.22
CA TRP A 280 -7.53 -2.38 2.75
C TRP A 280 -8.52 -3.31 3.47
N PHE A 281 -8.20 -4.61 3.59
CA PHE A 281 -9.05 -5.59 4.28
C PHE A 281 -9.10 -5.35 5.80
N GLU A 282 -7.98 -5.04 6.43
CA GLU A 282 -7.91 -4.69 7.85
C GLU A 282 -8.77 -3.46 8.20
N ASN A 283 -8.93 -2.55 7.25
CA ASN A 283 -9.71 -1.32 7.40
C ASN A 283 -11.00 -1.34 6.57
N VAL A 284 -11.59 -2.51 6.30
CA VAL A 284 -12.76 -2.65 5.44
C VAL A 284 -13.92 -1.75 5.86
N ALA A 285 -14.13 -1.54 7.15
CA ALA A 285 -15.17 -0.65 7.69
C ALA A 285 -15.09 0.78 7.13
N ARG A 286 -13.90 1.24 6.74
CA ARG A 286 -13.67 2.55 6.11
C ARG A 286 -14.39 2.70 4.76
N TYR A 287 -14.58 1.60 4.06
CA TYR A 287 -15.13 1.56 2.70
C TYR A 287 -16.61 1.18 2.66
N THR A 288 -17.16 0.68 3.76
CA THR A 288 -18.52 0.12 3.78
C THR A 288 -19.63 1.16 3.63
N GLY A 289 -19.34 2.45 3.78
CA GLY A 289 -20.25 3.53 3.42
C GLY A 289 -20.42 3.76 1.91
N MET A 290 -19.58 3.15 1.07
CA MET A 290 -19.61 3.35 -0.38
C MET A 290 -20.76 2.57 -1.04
N PRO A 291 -21.31 3.08 -2.17
CA PRO A 291 -22.08 2.26 -3.10
C PRO A 291 -21.24 1.10 -3.65
N ILE A 292 -21.89 0.00 -4.06
CA ILE A 292 -21.19 -1.22 -4.50
C ILE A 292 -20.25 -0.97 -5.69
N GLU A 293 -20.61 -0.09 -6.60
CA GLU A 293 -19.80 0.27 -7.76
C GLU A 293 -18.46 0.86 -7.34
N GLN A 294 -18.49 1.82 -6.40
CA GLN A 294 -17.28 2.45 -5.85
C GLN A 294 -16.52 1.52 -4.92
N PHE A 295 -17.22 0.71 -4.13
CA PHE A 295 -16.62 -0.31 -3.27
C PHE A 295 -15.85 -1.33 -4.11
N THR A 296 -16.46 -1.86 -5.19
CA THR A 296 -15.81 -2.79 -6.12
C THR A 296 -14.60 -2.16 -6.78
N TYR A 297 -14.71 -0.93 -7.29
CA TYR A 297 -13.56 -0.22 -7.86
C TYR A 297 -12.41 -0.10 -6.85
N SER A 298 -12.71 0.29 -5.62
CA SER A 298 -11.72 0.38 -4.53
C SER A 298 -11.07 -0.97 -4.23
N LEU A 299 -11.85 -2.06 -4.22
CA LEU A 299 -11.36 -3.42 -4.02
C LEU A 299 -10.44 -3.87 -5.17
N LEU A 300 -10.82 -3.64 -6.42
CA LEU A 300 -10.03 -4.03 -7.60
C LEU A 300 -8.68 -3.31 -7.67
N THR A 301 -8.62 -2.05 -7.22
CA THR A 301 -7.41 -1.22 -7.24
C THR A 301 -6.61 -1.22 -5.93
N ARG A 302 -7.07 -1.93 -4.89
CA ARG A 302 -6.54 -1.88 -3.51
C ARG A 302 -5.04 -2.11 -3.39
N SER A 303 -4.49 -2.97 -4.23
CA SER A 303 -3.06 -3.32 -4.20
C SER A 303 -2.16 -2.28 -4.84
N GLN A 304 -2.74 -1.29 -5.55
CA GLN A 304 -2.06 -0.29 -6.37
C GLN A 304 -1.24 -0.87 -7.55
N ARG A 305 -1.27 -2.19 -7.75
CA ARG A 305 -0.71 -2.84 -8.96
C ARG A 305 -1.62 -2.69 -10.18
N ILE A 306 -2.91 -2.59 -9.92
CA ILE A 306 -3.93 -2.37 -10.94
C ILE A 306 -4.37 -0.92 -10.83
N SER A 307 -3.95 -0.09 -11.78
CA SER A 307 -4.38 1.28 -11.92
C SER A 307 -5.73 1.36 -12.64
N HIS A 308 -6.30 2.55 -12.70
CA HIS A 308 -7.49 2.84 -13.50
C HIS A 308 -7.33 2.41 -14.96
N GLU A 309 -6.21 2.78 -15.58
CA GLU A 309 -5.92 2.40 -16.97
C GLU A 309 -5.60 0.90 -17.15
N ASN A 310 -5.01 0.26 -16.15
CA ASN A 310 -4.87 -1.21 -16.19
C ASN A 310 -6.22 -1.92 -16.14
N LEU A 311 -7.23 -1.39 -15.42
CA LEU A 311 -8.59 -1.91 -15.47
C LEU A 311 -9.21 -1.71 -16.86
N ARG A 312 -8.97 -0.58 -17.53
CA ARG A 312 -9.42 -0.34 -18.90
C ARG A 312 -8.87 -1.38 -19.88
N LEU A 313 -7.59 -1.74 -19.72
CA LEU A 313 -6.96 -2.78 -20.55
C LEU A 313 -7.51 -4.17 -20.28
N ARG A 314 -8.02 -4.43 -19.07
CA ARG A 314 -8.56 -5.73 -18.64
C ARG A 314 -10.04 -5.86 -18.96
N ASP A 315 -10.82 -4.86 -18.56
CA ASP A 315 -12.28 -4.85 -18.67
C ASP A 315 -12.76 -3.42 -18.98
N ALA A 316 -12.63 -3.04 -20.25
CA ALA A 316 -13.02 -1.72 -20.73
C ALA A 316 -14.51 -1.45 -20.48
N ALA A 317 -15.37 -2.44 -20.73
CA ALA A 317 -16.82 -2.29 -20.61
C ALA A 317 -17.25 -2.05 -19.15
N TRP A 318 -16.67 -2.77 -18.21
CA TRP A 318 -16.92 -2.55 -16.78
C TRP A 318 -16.46 -1.15 -16.34
N LEU A 319 -15.25 -0.74 -16.76
CA LEU A 319 -14.71 0.56 -16.37
C LEU A 319 -15.50 1.71 -16.96
N GLU A 320 -15.92 1.64 -18.23
CA GLU A 320 -16.80 2.63 -18.86
C GLU A 320 -18.14 2.73 -18.12
N GLY A 321 -18.71 1.60 -17.71
CA GLY A 321 -19.92 1.55 -16.88
C GLY A 321 -19.72 2.22 -15.52
N TYR A 322 -18.59 1.98 -14.88
CA TYR A 322 -18.22 2.64 -13.62
C TYR A 322 -18.04 4.16 -13.78
N GLU A 323 -17.36 4.61 -14.83
CA GLU A 323 -17.17 6.03 -15.13
C GLU A 323 -18.50 6.73 -15.41
N ALA A 324 -19.38 6.10 -16.18
CA ALA A 324 -20.72 6.61 -16.48
C ALA A 324 -21.57 6.71 -15.20
N TRP A 325 -21.54 5.66 -14.35
CA TRP A 325 -22.19 5.66 -13.05
C TRP A 325 -21.65 6.78 -12.14
N LEU A 326 -20.33 6.95 -12.06
CA LEU A 326 -19.70 7.99 -11.24
C LEU A 326 -20.07 9.40 -11.74
N ALA A 327 -20.19 9.59 -13.04
CA ALA A 327 -20.63 10.85 -13.63
C ALA A 327 -22.11 11.15 -13.32
N ALA A 328 -22.98 10.12 -13.35
CA ALA A 328 -24.42 10.24 -13.07
C ALA A 328 -24.74 10.39 -11.58
N ALA A 329 -23.95 9.81 -10.69
CA ALA A 329 -24.12 9.88 -9.23
C ALA A 329 -23.85 11.27 -8.62
N ARG A 330 -23.59 12.28 -9.44
CA ARG A 330 -23.37 13.67 -8.99
C ARG A 330 -24.65 14.28 -8.42
N PRO A 331 -24.60 14.99 -7.27
CA PRO A 331 -25.55 16.06 -7.02
C PRO A 331 -25.35 17.10 -8.13
N ALA A 332 -26.43 17.48 -8.81
CA ALA A 332 -26.38 18.63 -9.73
C ALA A 332 -25.68 19.76 -8.99
N ALA A 333 -24.57 20.27 -9.54
CA ALA A 333 -23.92 21.45 -8.98
C ALA A 333 -24.98 22.56 -9.00
N GLY A 334 -25.40 22.98 -7.80
CA GLY A 334 -26.27 24.15 -7.68
C GLY A 334 -25.61 25.32 -8.41
N PRO A 335 -26.37 26.29 -8.93
CA PRO A 335 -25.81 27.44 -9.59
C PRO A 335 -24.79 28.12 -8.68
N PRO A 336 -23.67 28.68 -9.19
CA PRO A 336 -22.67 29.34 -8.40
C PRO A 336 -23.33 30.44 -7.55
N GLN A 337 -23.32 30.29 -6.24
CA GLN A 337 -23.76 31.33 -5.35
C GLN A 337 -22.71 32.44 -5.33
N GLY A 338 -23.08 33.60 -5.92
CA GLY A 338 -22.50 34.89 -5.65
C GLY A 338 -21.12 35.16 -6.22
N GLY A 339 -21.06 35.57 -7.47
CA GLY A 339 -19.99 36.36 -8.07
C GLY A 339 -20.56 37.07 -9.30
N ALA A 340 -20.44 38.40 -9.33
CA ALA A 340 -20.92 39.22 -10.45
C ALA A 340 -20.36 38.68 -11.77
N ALA A 341 -21.25 38.29 -12.69
CA ALA A 341 -20.89 37.88 -14.03
C ALA A 341 -20.22 39.03 -14.78
N PRO A 342 -19.10 38.82 -15.51
CA PRO A 342 -18.70 39.80 -16.49
C PRO A 342 -19.78 39.86 -17.58
N SER A 343 -20.31 41.03 -17.80
CA SER A 343 -21.30 41.32 -18.82
C SER A 343 -20.70 41.10 -20.21
N GLY A 344 -21.21 40.12 -20.95
CA GLY A 344 -20.92 39.99 -22.36
C GLY A 344 -20.62 38.56 -22.79
N GLY A 345 -21.65 37.81 -23.17
CA GLY A 345 -21.53 36.52 -23.85
C GLY A 345 -22.68 35.60 -23.48
N SER A 346 -23.75 35.63 -24.26
CA SER A 346 -24.82 34.64 -24.25
C SER A 346 -24.25 33.26 -24.57
N ALA A 347 -24.04 32.44 -23.52
CA ALA A 347 -23.85 31.02 -23.67
C ALA A 347 -25.15 30.33 -23.23
N THR A 348 -26.11 30.24 -24.11
CA THR A 348 -27.16 29.23 -24.06
C THR A 348 -26.48 27.88 -24.18
N GLY A 349 -26.30 27.21 -23.03
CA GLY A 349 -25.75 25.87 -22.96
C GLY A 349 -26.76 24.84 -23.52
N GLU A 350 -26.94 24.80 -24.82
CA GLU A 350 -27.45 23.63 -25.49
C GLU A 350 -26.38 22.55 -25.41
N ALA A 351 -26.72 21.44 -24.75
CA ALA A 351 -25.94 20.21 -24.82
C ALA A 351 -25.75 19.84 -26.30
N VAL A 352 -24.52 19.98 -26.79
CA VAL A 352 -24.16 19.53 -28.15
C VAL A 352 -24.34 18.02 -28.15
N LYS A 353 -25.45 17.58 -28.72
CA LYS A 353 -25.71 16.18 -29.09
C LYS A 353 -24.81 15.84 -30.28
N HIS A 354 -23.56 15.45 -30.00
CA HIS A 354 -22.82 14.63 -30.94
C HIS A 354 -23.29 13.19 -30.77
N GLY A 355 -23.69 12.59 -31.89
CA GLY A 355 -24.31 11.27 -31.96
C GLY A 355 -23.56 10.21 -31.16
N GLY A 356 -24.26 9.60 -30.21
CA GLY A 356 -24.03 8.29 -29.67
C GLY A 356 -22.71 8.04 -28.92
N SER A 357 -22.41 8.76 -27.88
CA SER A 357 -21.70 8.33 -26.68
C SER A 357 -21.66 9.55 -25.74
N SER A 358 -22.37 9.53 -24.66
CA SER A 358 -22.18 10.47 -23.53
C SER A 358 -20.77 10.23 -23.01
N LEU A 359 -19.80 11.07 -23.37
CA LEU A 359 -18.44 10.98 -22.84
C LEU A 359 -18.53 11.13 -21.33
N ALA A 360 -18.23 10.08 -20.60
CA ALA A 360 -18.16 10.10 -19.15
C ALA A 360 -17.10 11.12 -18.70
N ILE A 361 -17.44 11.94 -17.70
CA ILE A 361 -16.49 12.90 -17.15
C ILE A 361 -15.38 12.10 -16.45
N PRO A 362 -14.10 12.31 -16.80
CA PRO A 362 -12.99 11.63 -16.14
C PRO A 362 -13.08 11.73 -14.61
N PRO A 363 -12.84 10.64 -13.86
CA PRO A 363 -12.96 10.64 -12.39
C PRO A 363 -12.18 11.74 -11.70
N MET A 364 -11.01 12.13 -12.21
CA MET A 364 -10.21 13.22 -11.69
C MET A 364 -10.92 14.59 -11.71
N LEU A 365 -11.88 14.77 -12.59
CA LEU A 365 -12.66 16.01 -12.70
C LEU A 365 -13.97 15.97 -11.90
N THR A 366 -14.26 14.86 -11.20
CA THR A 366 -15.46 14.75 -10.36
C THR A 366 -15.22 15.38 -8.97
N PRO A 367 -16.23 15.98 -8.32
CA PRO A 367 -16.11 16.52 -6.98
C PRO A 367 -15.67 15.48 -5.95
N PHE A 368 -15.01 15.94 -4.90
CA PHE A 368 -14.59 15.12 -3.77
C PHE A 368 -14.85 15.86 -2.45
N THR A 369 -15.47 15.19 -1.47
CA THR A 369 -15.74 15.76 -0.16
C THR A 369 -14.91 15.04 0.90
N LEU A 370 -14.15 15.80 1.69
CA LEU A 370 -13.37 15.32 2.82
C LEU A 370 -13.71 16.13 4.06
N LYS A 371 -14.26 15.49 5.10
CA LYS A 371 -14.61 16.13 6.38
C LYS A 371 -15.35 17.47 6.23
N GLY A 372 -16.33 17.55 5.33
CA GLY A 372 -17.10 18.76 5.10
C GLY A 372 -16.48 19.76 4.10
N LEU A 373 -15.24 19.59 3.69
CA LEU A 373 -14.64 20.35 2.60
C LEU A 373 -14.96 19.70 1.27
N THR A 374 -15.72 20.39 0.40
CA THR A 374 -15.99 19.92 -0.96
C THR A 374 -15.06 20.59 -1.96
N LEU A 375 -14.29 19.79 -2.67
CA LEU A 375 -13.43 20.15 -3.78
C LEU A 375 -14.20 19.97 -5.10
N LYS A 376 -14.07 20.92 -6.02
CA LYS A 376 -14.77 20.87 -7.32
C LYS A 376 -14.30 19.74 -8.24
N ASN A 377 -13.08 19.25 -8.04
CA ASN A 377 -12.48 18.10 -8.71
C ASN A 377 -11.41 17.48 -7.79
N ARG A 378 -10.70 16.47 -8.25
CA ARG A 378 -9.69 15.74 -7.47
C ARG A 378 -8.25 16.19 -7.76
N ILE A 379 -8.08 17.33 -8.41
CA ILE A 379 -6.77 17.89 -8.73
C ILE A 379 -6.30 18.75 -7.57
N VAL A 380 -5.23 18.30 -6.92
CA VAL A 380 -4.57 19.01 -5.83
C VAL A 380 -3.14 19.35 -6.25
N VAL A 381 -2.79 20.62 -6.20
CA VAL A 381 -1.40 21.05 -6.38
C VAL A 381 -0.68 20.87 -5.05
N SER A 382 0.27 19.93 -5.03
CA SER A 382 1.08 19.64 -3.83
C SER A 382 1.94 20.83 -3.42
N PRO A 383 2.30 20.96 -2.13
CA PRO A 383 3.26 21.96 -1.69
C PRO A 383 4.63 21.66 -2.31
N MET A 384 5.21 22.66 -2.99
CA MET A 384 6.50 22.55 -3.66
C MET A 384 7.33 23.77 -3.34
N ALA A 385 8.48 23.60 -2.69
CA ALA A 385 9.37 24.68 -2.32
C ALA A 385 9.88 25.42 -3.56
N THR A 386 9.63 26.71 -3.60
CA THR A 386 10.05 27.62 -4.69
C THR A 386 11.24 28.48 -4.30
N TYR A 387 11.53 28.57 -3.00
CA TYR A 387 12.62 29.39 -2.43
C TYR A 387 12.65 30.83 -2.93
N SER A 388 11.47 31.43 -3.13
CA SER A 388 11.30 32.74 -3.75
C SER A 388 10.82 33.82 -2.78
N ALA A 389 10.77 33.52 -1.48
CA ALA A 389 10.46 34.51 -0.43
C ALA A 389 11.69 35.36 -0.11
N VAL A 390 11.45 36.57 0.34
CA VAL A 390 12.49 37.49 0.82
C VAL A 390 12.23 37.75 2.29
N GLU A 391 13.20 37.46 3.17
CA GLU A 391 13.05 37.56 4.63
C GLU A 391 11.77 36.89 5.17
N GLY A 392 11.41 35.76 4.55
CA GLY A 392 10.20 35.01 4.89
C GLY A 392 8.90 35.60 4.31
N VAL A 393 8.94 36.74 3.62
CA VAL A 393 7.76 37.42 3.05
C VAL A 393 7.49 36.84 1.65
N PRO A 394 6.30 36.24 1.40
CA PRO A 394 5.89 35.85 0.06
C PRO A 394 5.85 37.01 -0.91
N GLN A 395 6.42 36.84 -2.09
CA GLN A 395 6.53 37.87 -3.13
C GLN A 395 5.46 37.71 -4.23
N ASP A 396 5.45 38.59 -5.22
CA ASP A 396 4.55 38.51 -6.38
C ASP A 396 4.71 37.19 -7.15
N PHE A 397 5.88 36.59 -7.10
CA PHE A 397 6.08 35.26 -7.65
C PHE A 397 5.09 34.23 -7.05
N HIS A 398 4.87 34.27 -5.73
CA HIS A 398 3.94 33.35 -5.07
C HIS A 398 2.49 33.64 -5.48
N LEU A 399 2.12 34.91 -5.65
CA LEU A 399 0.80 35.30 -6.15
C LEU A 399 0.55 34.73 -7.55
N VAL A 400 1.52 34.94 -8.46
CA VAL A 400 1.44 34.41 -9.84
C VAL A 400 1.44 32.90 -9.86
N HIS A 401 2.36 32.27 -9.12
CA HIS A 401 2.50 30.81 -9.05
C HIS A 401 1.22 30.13 -8.55
N LEU A 402 0.73 30.51 -7.38
CA LEU A 402 -0.45 29.90 -6.75
C LEU A 402 -1.74 30.31 -7.48
N GLY A 403 -1.84 31.59 -7.87
CA GLY A 403 -2.98 32.11 -8.60
C GLY A 403 -3.17 31.46 -9.96
N ALA A 404 -2.11 31.25 -10.73
CA ALA A 404 -2.18 30.57 -12.03
C ALA A 404 -2.71 29.13 -11.91
N ARG A 405 -2.31 28.38 -10.87
CA ARG A 405 -2.82 27.01 -10.65
C ARG A 405 -4.29 27.00 -10.24
N ALA A 406 -4.69 27.96 -9.41
CA ALA A 406 -6.08 28.12 -9.01
C ALA A 406 -6.98 28.48 -10.21
N LEU A 407 -6.55 29.43 -11.05
CA LEU A 407 -7.22 29.83 -12.28
C LEU A 407 -7.20 28.70 -13.33
N GLY A 408 -6.12 27.91 -13.39
CA GLY A 408 -5.96 26.75 -14.26
C GLY A 408 -6.87 25.57 -13.94
N GLY A 409 -7.67 25.64 -12.86
CA GLY A 409 -8.73 24.70 -12.59
C GLY A 409 -8.45 23.69 -11.47
N ALA A 410 -7.31 23.74 -10.79
CA ALA A 410 -7.07 22.92 -9.61
C ALA A 410 -8.16 23.18 -8.54
N ALA A 411 -8.56 22.14 -7.83
CA ALA A 411 -9.57 22.28 -6.76
C ALA A 411 -8.96 22.72 -5.43
N LEU A 412 -7.71 22.34 -5.19
CA LEU A 412 -6.94 22.74 -4.01
C LEU A 412 -5.51 23.08 -4.44
N VAL A 413 -5.00 24.20 -3.97
CA VAL A 413 -3.60 24.61 -4.15
C VAL A 413 -2.95 24.69 -2.79
N MET A 414 -1.84 23.97 -2.59
CA MET A 414 -1.09 24.00 -1.35
C MET A 414 0.11 24.93 -1.48
N VAL A 415 0.25 25.82 -0.52
CA VAL A 415 1.45 26.65 -0.37
C VAL A 415 2.61 25.78 0.13
N GLU A 416 3.80 26.07 -0.35
CA GLU A 416 5.04 25.41 0.10
C GLU A 416 5.27 25.47 1.61
N MET A 417 6.23 24.68 2.10
CA MET A 417 6.60 24.67 3.50
C MET A 417 6.92 26.07 4.01
N THR A 418 6.07 26.52 4.93
CA THR A 418 6.11 27.87 5.55
C THR A 418 6.52 27.73 6.99
N SER A 419 7.59 28.40 7.38
CA SER A 419 8.16 28.27 8.71
C SER A 419 7.39 29.08 9.76
N PRO A 420 7.17 28.51 10.97
CA PRO A 420 6.58 29.23 12.09
C PRO A 420 7.58 30.15 12.82
N THR A 421 8.89 29.98 12.54
CA THR A 421 9.96 30.77 13.16
C THR A 421 11.06 31.09 12.13
N PRO A 422 11.85 32.15 12.32
CA PRO A 422 12.95 32.47 11.41
C PRO A 422 13.97 31.33 11.26
N GLU A 423 14.33 30.67 12.37
CA GLU A 423 15.29 29.58 12.39
C GLU A 423 14.73 28.25 11.86
N GLY A 424 13.40 28.15 11.74
CA GLY A 424 12.74 26.96 11.19
C GLY A 424 12.73 26.89 9.66
N ARG A 425 13.29 27.86 8.94
CA ARG A 425 13.42 27.84 7.47
C ARG A 425 14.45 26.81 7.01
N ILE A 426 14.24 26.22 5.84
CA ILE A 426 15.23 25.36 5.18
C ILE A 426 16.33 26.25 4.60
N THR A 427 15.93 27.24 3.77
CA THR A 427 16.81 28.17 3.06
C THR A 427 16.38 29.61 3.33
N PRO A 428 17.22 30.62 3.02
CA PRO A 428 16.82 32.02 3.10
C PRO A 428 15.57 32.35 2.27
N GLY A 429 15.32 31.62 1.18
CA GLY A 429 14.19 31.78 0.29
C GLY A 429 12.88 31.13 0.75
N CYS A 430 12.83 30.45 1.90
CA CYS A 430 11.60 29.88 2.42
C CYS A 430 10.65 30.96 2.97
N PRO A 431 9.33 30.85 2.72
CA PRO A 431 8.35 31.71 3.36
C PRO A 431 8.22 31.40 4.86
N GLY A 432 7.71 32.38 5.58
CA GLY A 432 7.42 32.31 7.00
C GLY A 432 6.05 32.90 7.34
N LEU A 433 5.55 32.59 8.55
CA LEU A 433 4.29 33.16 9.04
C LEU A 433 4.36 33.44 10.55
N TRP A 434 5.37 34.21 10.97
CA TRP A 434 5.60 34.55 12.38
C TRP A 434 5.36 36.02 12.69
N ASN A 435 5.04 36.87 11.69
CA ASN A 435 4.79 38.31 11.87
C ASN A 435 3.62 38.82 11.01
N GLU A 436 3.26 40.11 11.17
CA GLU A 436 2.13 40.73 10.47
C GLU A 436 2.40 41.01 8.99
N GLU A 437 3.64 41.28 8.61
CA GLU A 437 4.02 41.54 7.22
C GLU A 437 3.80 40.30 6.38
N GLN A 438 4.27 39.15 6.86
CA GLN A 438 4.07 37.85 6.23
C GLN A 438 2.59 37.47 6.16
N GLN A 439 1.84 37.72 7.24
CA GLN A 439 0.40 37.53 7.28
C GLN A 439 -0.31 38.38 6.22
N SER A 440 0.03 39.66 6.10
CA SER A 440 -0.55 40.55 5.10
C SER A 440 -0.25 40.11 3.66
N ALA A 441 0.98 39.66 3.41
CA ALA A 441 1.38 39.14 2.11
C ALA A 441 0.60 37.84 1.74
N PHE A 442 0.44 36.92 2.69
CA PHE A 442 -0.39 35.73 2.47
C PHE A 442 -1.87 36.05 2.29
N ALA A 443 -2.43 36.97 3.09
CA ALA A 443 -3.82 37.41 2.95
C ALA A 443 -4.11 37.95 1.54
N ARG A 444 -3.18 38.69 0.94
CA ARG A 444 -3.29 39.17 -0.45
C ARG A 444 -3.41 38.01 -1.42
N ILE A 445 -2.59 36.94 -1.27
CA ILE A 445 -2.60 35.74 -2.14
C ILE A 445 -3.91 34.98 -1.97
N VAL A 446 -4.33 34.74 -0.73
CA VAL A 446 -5.56 34.00 -0.41
C VAL A 446 -6.79 34.73 -0.96
N ASN A 447 -6.87 36.03 -0.76
CA ASN A 447 -7.95 36.86 -1.29
C ASN A 447 -8.02 36.85 -2.82
N PHE A 448 -6.87 36.85 -3.50
CA PHE A 448 -6.83 36.68 -4.95
C PHE A 448 -7.37 35.34 -5.39
N VAL A 449 -6.93 34.25 -4.76
CA VAL A 449 -7.38 32.89 -5.10
C VAL A 449 -8.87 32.75 -4.89
N HIS A 450 -9.42 33.20 -3.75
CA HIS A 450 -10.84 33.08 -3.43
C HIS A 450 -11.70 34.04 -4.29
N GLY A 451 -11.21 35.21 -4.61
CA GLY A 451 -11.95 36.21 -5.42
C GLY A 451 -11.94 35.89 -6.93
N SER A 452 -10.92 35.18 -7.41
CA SER A 452 -10.71 34.96 -8.85
C SER A 452 -10.93 33.50 -9.27
N SER A 453 -11.14 32.58 -8.33
CA SER A 453 -11.34 31.14 -8.62
C SER A 453 -12.27 30.46 -7.62
N THR A 454 -12.66 29.22 -7.93
CA THR A 454 -13.37 28.34 -6.99
C THR A 454 -12.43 27.36 -6.29
N ALA A 455 -11.12 27.50 -6.47
CA ALA A 455 -10.13 26.68 -5.80
C ALA A 455 -10.12 26.96 -4.30
N LYS A 456 -9.80 25.94 -3.53
CA LYS A 456 -9.40 26.08 -2.14
C LYS A 456 -7.89 26.27 -2.08
N ILE A 457 -7.42 26.96 -1.05
CA ILE A 457 -6.00 27.13 -0.80
C ILE A 457 -5.66 26.65 0.61
N GLY A 458 -4.54 25.97 0.77
CA GLY A 458 -4.05 25.45 2.03
C GLY A 458 -2.59 25.81 2.26
N LEU A 459 -2.13 25.75 3.49
CA LEU A 459 -0.77 26.09 3.89
C LEU A 459 -0.09 24.87 4.53
N GLN A 460 1.15 24.58 4.14
CA GLN A 460 1.97 23.60 4.82
C GLN A 460 2.86 24.31 5.86
N LEU A 461 2.50 24.24 7.15
CA LEU A 461 3.39 24.70 8.23
C LEU A 461 4.45 23.64 8.51
N GLY A 462 5.70 24.06 8.62
CA GLY A 462 6.81 23.14 8.86
C GLY A 462 8.03 23.83 9.49
N HIS A 463 8.80 23.06 10.24
CA HIS A 463 10.09 23.45 10.81
C HIS A 463 11.17 22.53 10.27
N SER A 464 12.24 23.08 9.71
CA SER A 464 13.28 22.32 8.99
C SER A 464 14.10 21.37 9.88
N GLY A 465 14.15 21.64 11.19
CA GLY A 465 15.01 20.86 12.08
C GLY A 465 16.48 20.91 11.65
N PRO A 466 17.14 19.73 11.52
CA PRO A 466 18.57 19.68 11.15
C PRO A 466 18.85 20.05 9.70
N LYS A 467 17.81 20.10 8.83
CA LYS A 467 17.96 20.44 7.40
C LYS A 467 18.02 21.95 7.15
N GLY A 468 17.87 22.80 8.16
CA GLY A 468 17.87 24.25 8.03
C GLY A 468 19.23 24.86 7.67
N SER A 469 19.23 26.16 7.35
CA SER A 469 20.44 26.93 7.05
C SER A 469 21.22 26.36 5.86
N THR A 470 20.49 25.98 4.80
CA THR A 470 21.05 25.44 3.57
C THR A 470 20.86 26.39 2.38
N ARG A 471 21.64 26.19 1.32
CA ARG A 471 21.52 26.94 0.07
C ARG A 471 20.18 26.65 -0.62
N VAL A 472 19.74 27.58 -1.45
CA VAL A 472 18.63 27.34 -2.36
C VAL A 472 19.00 26.27 -3.40
N GLY A 473 18.01 25.49 -3.88
CA GLY A 473 18.26 24.26 -4.64
C GLY A 473 19.11 24.42 -5.92
N TRP A 474 19.08 25.59 -6.56
CA TRP A 474 19.89 25.88 -7.76
C TRP A 474 21.32 26.34 -7.49
N GLU A 475 21.68 26.63 -6.22
CA GLU A 475 23.04 26.97 -5.79
C GLU A 475 23.77 25.79 -5.12
N GLY A 476 23.02 24.72 -4.80
CA GLY A 476 23.55 23.53 -4.15
C GLY A 476 22.50 22.90 -3.23
N THR A 477 21.82 21.83 -3.73
CA THR A 477 20.74 21.18 -2.97
C THR A 477 21.25 20.62 -1.65
N ASP A 478 20.66 21.11 -0.54
CA ASP A 478 20.95 20.67 0.82
C ASP A 478 22.39 20.98 1.31
N GLU A 479 23.18 21.73 0.55
CA GLU A 479 24.49 22.20 0.98
C GLU A 479 24.37 23.31 2.03
N PRO A 480 25.29 23.40 3.01
CA PRO A 480 25.26 24.47 4.01
C PRO A 480 25.49 25.84 3.38
N LEU A 481 24.92 26.88 3.97
CA LEU A 481 25.24 28.26 3.58
C LEU A 481 26.71 28.57 3.85
N GLU A 482 27.38 29.32 2.95
CA GLU A 482 28.75 29.80 3.16
C GLU A 482 28.80 30.88 4.25
N THR A 483 27.78 31.75 4.24
CA THR A 483 27.64 32.87 5.16
C THR A 483 26.19 33.05 5.58
N GLY A 484 25.91 33.75 6.70
CA GLY A 484 24.56 34.02 7.16
C GLY A 484 23.85 32.81 7.77
N ASN A 485 24.60 31.81 8.20
CA ASN A 485 24.06 30.67 8.91
C ASN A 485 23.33 31.10 10.21
N TRP A 486 22.24 30.43 10.52
CA TRP A 486 21.50 30.61 11.77
C TRP A 486 21.54 29.35 12.62
N PRO A 487 21.39 29.46 13.96
CA PRO A 487 21.35 28.31 14.86
C PRO A 487 20.20 27.37 14.52
N LEU A 488 20.46 26.06 14.54
CA LEU A 488 19.47 25.03 14.27
C LEU A 488 19.01 24.35 15.55
N LEU A 489 17.72 23.97 15.58
CA LEU A 489 17.12 23.19 16.66
C LEU A 489 16.52 21.90 16.08
N ALA A 490 16.78 20.76 16.77
CA ALA A 490 16.21 19.47 16.40
C ALA A 490 15.99 18.59 17.63
N ALA A 491 15.39 17.41 17.46
CA ALA A 491 15.18 16.44 18.53
C ALA A 491 16.51 15.90 19.12
N SER A 492 17.56 15.85 18.28
CA SER A 492 18.90 15.38 18.67
C SER A 492 19.99 16.21 17.96
N PRO A 493 21.23 16.27 18.49
CA PRO A 493 22.32 17.06 17.91
C PRO A 493 23.02 16.31 16.76
N ILE A 494 22.23 15.77 15.82
CA ILE A 494 22.73 15.03 14.67
C ILE A 494 22.59 15.90 13.43
N ALA A 495 23.69 16.16 12.73
CA ALA A 495 23.70 16.92 11.49
C ALA A 495 22.90 16.19 10.39
N TYR A 496 22.25 16.94 9.49
CA TYR A 496 21.50 16.42 8.36
C TYR A 496 22.41 15.65 7.38
N GLY A 497 23.58 16.18 7.11
CA GLY A 497 24.63 15.56 6.30
C GLY A 497 26.02 15.85 6.85
N ALA A 498 27.04 15.20 6.32
CA ALA A 498 28.42 15.28 6.84
C ALA A 498 29.01 16.71 6.87
N GLN A 499 28.52 17.59 5.99
CA GLN A 499 28.99 18.98 5.86
C GLN A 499 28.02 19.99 6.51
N ASN A 500 26.83 19.55 6.90
CA ASN A 500 25.82 20.42 7.47
C ASN A 500 26.08 20.72 8.95
N GLN A 501 25.60 21.89 9.39
CA GLN A 501 25.68 22.32 10.77
C GLN A 501 24.92 21.33 11.68
N ALA A 502 25.54 20.92 12.79
CA ALA A 502 24.86 20.14 13.81
C ALA A 502 23.85 21.04 14.57
N PRO A 503 22.59 20.63 14.71
CA PRO A 503 21.60 21.38 15.48
C PRO A 503 21.86 21.23 17.00
N ALA A 504 21.37 22.18 17.79
CA ALA A 504 21.21 21.96 19.22
C ALA A 504 20.02 21.04 19.49
N ALA A 505 20.20 20.08 20.42
CA ALA A 505 19.07 19.28 20.91
C ALA A 505 18.10 20.18 21.68
N MET A 506 16.80 20.13 21.33
CA MET A 506 15.76 20.93 21.99
C MET A 506 15.64 20.57 23.47
N THR A 507 15.66 21.59 24.29
CA THR A 507 15.18 21.50 25.67
C THR A 507 13.65 21.47 25.70
N ARG A 508 13.06 21.17 26.86
CA ARG A 508 11.60 21.25 27.03
C ARG A 508 11.09 22.67 26.73
N ALA A 509 11.80 23.69 27.16
CA ALA A 509 11.46 25.09 26.89
C ALA A 509 11.48 25.42 25.39
N ASP A 510 12.45 24.89 24.63
CA ASP A 510 12.48 25.03 23.17
C ASP A 510 11.29 24.37 22.49
N MET A 511 10.93 23.14 22.93
CA MET A 511 9.75 22.44 22.42
C MET A 511 8.47 23.25 22.67
N ASP A 512 8.30 23.80 23.86
CA ASP A 512 7.14 24.61 24.23
C ASP A 512 7.09 25.92 23.40
N ARG A 513 8.23 26.57 23.18
CA ARG A 513 8.37 27.76 22.34
C ARG A 513 8.00 27.46 20.88
N VAL A 514 8.54 26.38 20.30
CA VAL A 514 8.25 26.00 18.92
C VAL A 514 6.78 25.58 18.76
N THR A 515 6.22 24.87 19.74
CA THR A 515 4.79 24.53 19.76
C THR A 515 3.93 25.80 19.76
N ALA A 516 4.25 26.78 20.60
CA ALA A 516 3.54 28.06 20.64
C ALA A 516 3.64 28.81 19.30
N ALA A 517 4.81 28.78 18.64
CA ALA A 517 5.01 29.38 17.32
C ALA A 517 4.13 28.70 16.24
N PHE A 518 4.02 27.38 16.23
CA PHE A 518 3.09 26.68 15.34
C PHE A 518 1.64 27.08 15.57
N VAL A 519 1.22 27.20 16.84
CA VAL A 519 -0.14 27.63 17.20
C VAL A 519 -0.40 29.06 16.72
N ASP A 520 0.55 29.98 16.90
CA ASP A 520 0.42 31.37 16.43
C ASP A 520 0.35 31.43 14.90
N SER A 521 1.26 30.72 14.20
CA SER A 521 1.24 30.65 12.74
C SER A 521 -0.07 30.06 12.20
N ALA A 522 -0.64 29.04 12.87
CA ALA A 522 -1.93 28.48 12.49
C ALA A 522 -3.07 29.49 12.66
N ARG A 523 -3.06 30.28 13.74
CA ARG A 523 -4.03 31.38 13.94
C ARG A 523 -3.90 32.45 12.86
N ARG A 524 -2.67 32.85 12.51
CA ARG A 524 -2.39 33.75 11.41
C ARG A 524 -2.87 33.21 10.07
N ALA A 525 -2.67 31.92 9.81
CA ALA A 525 -3.17 31.27 8.58
C ALA A 525 -4.71 31.36 8.50
N VAL A 526 -5.41 31.06 9.59
CA VAL A 526 -6.88 31.23 9.65
C VAL A 526 -7.28 32.69 9.41
N ALA A 527 -6.56 33.65 9.99
CA ALA A 527 -6.82 35.07 9.78
C ALA A 527 -6.55 35.54 8.33
N CYS A 528 -5.64 34.88 7.61
CA CYS A 528 -5.45 35.06 6.16
C CYS A 528 -6.59 34.47 5.30
N GLY A 529 -7.41 33.57 5.84
CA GLY A 529 -8.51 32.91 5.14
C GLY A 529 -8.15 31.55 4.50
N PHE A 530 -7.05 30.92 4.90
CA PHE A 530 -6.68 29.55 4.44
C PHE A 530 -7.73 28.50 4.83
#